data_8f32d8356de33ef32faee2a6eab786b1
#
_entry.id   8f32d8356de33ef32faee2a6eab786b1
#
_cell.length_a   1.000
_cell.length_b   1.000
_cell.length_c   1.000
_cell.angle_alpha   90.00
_cell.angle_beta   90.00
_cell.angle_gamma   90.00
#
_symmetry.space_group_name_H-M   'P 1'
#
loop_
_entity.id
_entity.type
_entity.pdbx_description
1 polymer ?
#
loop_
_entity_poly.entity_id
_entity_poly.type
_entity_poly.pdbx_seq_one_letter_code
_entity_poly.pdbx_strand_id
1 'polypeptide(L)'
;MPGPRSAKKAQTPPKSAAKKAKGQRYEYVELGKASLSSVEAQNVYGVVIDATFPYKVNSKLYVCSLKIVDPSLNTSGKGGGYASVVMYAKRFEDLPIVLRIGDVIRLHRATLRMYMNRRQFNVSMHWNGSWALFESDSAASAPKTHSGNRPTMEKQDATILAGMRKWATSQFAGNDVLSKDMYIPLKSAKSQKADFDCVAKIVGIHEMDAYTNELKLRDASGSTWYTLALRLKFPQLKAGQAVRVRSATWDETSSAKQVLALSHYSNIMTFVPSSRLAQAVSKVQDDLAADKAELAKAVPAFAITASDIDRKYAGLQSTSLDDLFGGKLAGDTFRTRFCVTRVEPGDVREAVKVYDRKAKKVSSAKGAKGGELVWNVQFSVKDASSLSSANQYKILNYSQDGLGAAFFGKASNLYSDAAAAKRVEKQMANLTKFNVWVDAVVERRNGWYYIKDTKMRS
;
A
#
# COMPACT_ATOMS: atom_id res chain seq x y z
N MET A 1 65.02 -0.40 45.09
CA MET A 1 63.97 -1.39 45.07
C MET A 1 62.67 -0.74 45.47
N PRO A 2 61.61 -0.61 44.58
CA PRO A 2 60.30 -0.14 44.96
C PRO A 2 59.40 -1.34 45.21
N GLY A 3 58.66 -1.31 46.33
CA GLY A 3 57.74 -2.35 46.79
C GLY A 3 56.42 -2.44 46.00
N PRO A 4 55.67 -3.52 46.17
CA PRO A 4 54.54 -3.85 45.30
C PRO A 4 53.29 -3.00 45.60
N ARG A 5 52.69 -2.43 44.55
CA ARG A 5 51.38 -1.76 44.61
C ARG A 5 50.25 -2.80 44.76
N SER A 6 49.47 -2.69 45.84
CA SER A 6 48.29 -3.47 46.08
C SER A 6 47.19 -3.10 45.07
N ALA A 7 46.68 -4.09 44.32
CA ALA A 7 45.56 -3.94 43.42
C ALA A 7 44.25 -3.81 44.23
N LYS A 8 43.57 -2.67 44.11
CA LYS A 8 42.20 -2.49 44.59
C LYS A 8 41.24 -3.36 43.76
N LYS A 9 40.61 -4.34 44.40
CA LYS A 9 39.47 -5.11 43.82
C LYS A 9 38.33 -4.14 43.48
N ALA A 10 37.98 -4.08 42.22
CA ALA A 10 36.77 -3.40 41.77
C ALA A 10 35.54 -4.07 42.38
N GLN A 11 34.76 -3.35 43.14
CA GLN A 11 33.48 -3.78 43.64
C GLN A 11 32.47 -3.79 42.47
N THR A 12 31.95 -4.96 42.18
CA THR A 12 30.85 -5.16 41.23
C THR A 12 29.56 -4.52 41.81
N PRO A 13 28.85 -3.67 41.07
CA PRO A 13 27.60 -3.09 41.57
C PRO A 13 26.53 -4.19 41.72
N PRO A 14 25.64 -4.09 42.73
CA PRO A 14 24.63 -5.08 42.99
C PRO A 14 23.65 -5.17 41.81
N LYS A 15 23.50 -6.37 41.26
CA LYS A 15 22.43 -6.70 40.33
C LYS A 15 21.09 -6.66 41.08
N SER A 16 20.29 -5.62 40.88
CA SER A 16 18.90 -5.63 41.29
C SER A 16 18.11 -6.52 40.32
N ALA A 17 18.17 -7.82 40.54
CA ALA A 17 17.27 -8.76 39.85
C ALA A 17 15.89 -8.66 40.49
N ALA A 18 15.00 -7.89 39.86
CA ALA A 18 13.58 -8.00 40.20
C ALA A 18 13.16 -9.48 40.02
N LYS A 19 12.65 -10.10 41.09
CA LYS A 19 12.19 -11.50 41.07
C LYS A 19 11.04 -11.62 40.07
N LYS A 20 11.25 -12.31 38.97
CA LYS A 20 10.19 -12.67 38.03
C LYS A 20 9.10 -13.44 38.76
N ALA A 21 7.85 -13.05 38.61
CA ALA A 21 6.73 -13.83 39.09
C ALA A 21 6.71 -15.21 38.42
N LYS A 22 6.41 -16.27 39.18
CA LYS A 22 6.41 -17.65 38.70
C LYS A 22 5.46 -17.77 37.49
N GLY A 23 5.96 -18.08 36.29
CA GLY A 23 5.19 -18.19 35.03
C GLY A 23 5.28 -17.00 34.07
N GLN A 24 5.97 -15.90 34.43
CA GLN A 24 6.16 -14.74 33.56
C GLN A 24 7.37 -14.92 32.65
N ARG A 25 7.15 -14.94 31.34
CA ARG A 25 8.20 -15.11 30.33
C ARG A 25 8.85 -13.78 29.91
N TYR A 26 8.04 -12.70 29.83
CA TYR A 26 8.48 -11.40 29.34
C TYR A 26 8.42 -10.37 30.48
N GLU A 27 9.40 -9.51 30.51
CA GLU A 27 9.45 -8.30 31.33
C GLU A 27 9.39 -7.09 30.39
N TYR A 28 8.50 -6.14 30.69
CA TYR A 28 8.31 -4.96 29.86
C TYR A 28 8.89 -3.74 30.56
N VAL A 29 9.57 -2.91 29.77
CA VAL A 29 10.21 -1.69 30.25
C VAL A 29 9.50 -0.49 29.59
N GLU A 30 9.27 0.56 30.37
CA GLU A 30 8.79 1.83 29.85
C GLU A 30 9.83 2.47 28.93
N LEU A 31 9.38 3.13 27.87
CA LEU A 31 10.28 3.70 26.83
C LEU A 31 11.32 4.67 27.38
N GLY A 32 10.93 5.50 28.37
CA GLY A 32 11.84 6.47 29.02
C GLY A 32 12.82 5.82 29.98
N LYS A 33 12.51 4.64 30.53
CA LYS A 33 13.35 3.90 31.48
C LYS A 33 14.20 2.81 30.82
N ALA A 34 14.04 2.57 29.51
CA ALA A 34 14.83 1.60 28.78
C ALA A 34 16.32 1.92 28.85
N SER A 35 17.15 0.93 29.16
CA SER A 35 18.58 1.10 29.43
C SER A 35 19.43 0.99 28.17
N LEU A 36 20.30 1.97 27.94
CA LEU A 36 21.33 1.97 26.89
C LEU A 36 22.51 1.06 27.22
N SER A 37 22.74 0.82 28.50
CA SER A 37 23.82 -0.03 28.98
C SER A 37 23.51 -1.52 28.91
N SER A 38 22.25 -1.87 28.68
CA SER A 38 21.83 -3.25 28.53
C SER A 38 22.24 -3.78 27.16
N VAL A 39 23.10 -4.77 27.14
CA VAL A 39 23.40 -5.58 25.95
C VAL A 39 22.20 -6.48 25.61
N GLU A 40 21.29 -6.67 26.58
CA GLU A 40 20.12 -7.50 26.44
C GLU A 40 18.99 -6.78 25.70
N ALA A 41 18.34 -7.51 24.84
CA ALA A 41 17.17 -7.03 24.14
C ALA A 41 15.99 -6.82 25.11
N GLN A 42 15.28 -5.72 24.96
CA GLN A 42 14.19 -5.28 25.83
C GLN A 42 12.82 -5.50 25.17
N ASN A 43 11.78 -5.65 25.99
CA ASN A 43 10.41 -5.69 25.52
C ASN A 43 9.70 -4.42 25.92
N VAL A 44 8.98 -3.81 25.00
CA VAL A 44 8.33 -2.51 25.21
C VAL A 44 6.94 -2.48 24.62
N TYR A 45 6.10 -1.64 25.19
CA TYR A 45 4.86 -1.16 24.61
C TYR A 45 4.99 0.30 24.22
N GLY A 46 4.29 0.72 23.18
CA GLY A 46 4.18 2.12 22.81
C GLY A 46 2.95 2.41 21.99
N VAL A 47 2.49 3.64 22.03
CA VAL A 47 1.41 4.15 21.18
C VAL A 47 2.03 4.73 19.93
N VAL A 48 1.57 4.31 18.77
CA VAL A 48 2.12 4.75 17.48
C VAL A 48 1.63 6.16 17.15
N ILE A 49 2.55 7.07 16.89
CA ILE A 49 2.27 8.43 16.41
C ILE A 49 2.75 8.67 14.99
N ASP A 50 3.57 7.78 14.44
CA ASP A 50 4.07 7.86 13.07
C ASP A 50 4.53 6.49 12.58
N ALA A 51 4.35 6.22 11.29
CA ALA A 51 4.81 4.99 10.65
C ALA A 51 5.10 5.18 9.16
N THR A 52 6.21 4.61 8.66
CA THR A 52 6.36 4.38 7.22
C THR A 52 5.49 3.19 6.81
N PHE A 53 5.10 3.14 5.55
CA PHE A 53 4.71 1.87 4.97
C PHE A 53 5.96 1.00 4.84
N PRO A 54 5.89 -0.34 5.04
CA PRO A 54 7.04 -1.21 4.83
C PRO A 54 7.57 -1.10 3.40
N TYR A 55 8.88 -0.97 3.24
CA TYR A 55 9.50 -0.80 1.93
C TYR A 55 10.83 -1.56 1.84
N LYS A 56 11.22 -1.89 0.61
CA LYS A 56 12.47 -2.58 0.33
C LYS A 56 13.62 -1.59 0.28
N VAL A 57 14.72 -1.90 0.97
CA VAL A 57 15.99 -1.16 0.88
C VAL A 57 16.99 -1.91 -0.01
N ASN A 58 18.09 -1.26 -0.39
CA ASN A 58 19.09 -1.82 -1.32
C ASN A 58 19.72 -3.14 -0.85
N SER A 59 19.66 -3.44 0.45
CA SER A 59 20.28 -4.61 1.11
C SER A 59 19.46 -5.90 1.02
N LYS A 60 18.45 -6.03 0.19
CA LYS A 60 17.51 -7.18 0.14
C LYS A 60 16.59 -7.31 1.37
N LEU A 61 16.62 -6.35 2.27
CA LEU A 61 15.74 -6.32 3.44
C LEU A 61 14.57 -5.37 3.21
N TYR A 62 13.46 -5.66 3.88
CA TYR A 62 12.36 -4.73 4.06
C TYR A 62 12.52 -4.00 5.40
N VAL A 63 12.12 -2.75 5.42
CA VAL A 63 12.20 -1.86 6.59
C VAL A 63 10.85 -1.20 6.84
N CYS A 64 10.52 -1.04 8.11
CA CYS A 64 9.43 -0.20 8.59
C CYS A 64 9.96 0.67 9.73
N SER A 65 9.71 1.97 9.68
CA SER A 65 10.09 2.90 10.75
C SER A 65 8.85 3.44 11.44
N LEU A 66 8.88 3.47 12.78
CA LEU A 66 7.79 3.98 13.61
C LEU A 66 8.31 5.06 14.55
N LYS A 67 7.40 5.93 15.00
CA LYS A 67 7.61 6.75 16.21
C LYS A 67 6.56 6.32 17.22
N ILE A 68 6.99 6.03 18.42
CA ILE A 68 6.12 5.56 19.50
C ILE A 68 6.32 6.40 20.77
N VAL A 69 5.26 6.51 21.54
CA VAL A 69 5.24 7.23 22.82
C VAL A 69 4.60 6.36 23.90
N ASP A 70 4.93 6.66 25.16
CA ASP A 70 4.28 6.12 26.32
C ASP A 70 4.24 7.19 27.46
N PRO A 71 3.59 6.92 28.60
CA PRO A 71 3.54 7.86 29.72
C PRO A 71 4.92 8.34 30.20
N SER A 72 5.95 7.51 30.10
CA SER A 72 7.29 7.82 30.62
C SER A 72 8.09 8.82 29.77
N LEU A 73 7.75 8.94 28.46
CA LEU A 73 8.38 9.91 27.55
C LEU A 73 7.61 11.23 27.48
N ASN A 74 6.32 11.21 27.81
CA ASN A 74 5.43 12.37 27.65
C ASN A 74 5.32 13.24 28.91
N THR A 75 6.34 13.25 29.76
CA THR A 75 6.29 13.88 31.09
C THR A 75 6.36 15.41 31.10
N SER A 76 6.59 16.08 29.97
CA SER A 76 6.96 17.51 29.99
C SER A 76 6.06 18.48 29.26
N GLY A 77 4.93 18.09 28.68
CA GLY A 77 3.97 19.05 28.08
C GLY A 77 4.47 19.97 26.96
N LYS A 78 5.77 20.02 26.75
CA LYS A 78 6.44 20.78 25.68
C LYS A 78 6.96 19.81 24.63
N GLY A 79 6.15 19.55 23.60
CA GLY A 79 6.55 18.78 22.44
C GLY A 79 7.15 17.42 22.80
N GLY A 80 6.36 16.54 23.44
CA GLY A 80 6.81 15.31 24.07
C GLY A 80 7.79 14.49 23.26
N GLY A 81 8.83 14.00 23.89
CA GLY A 81 9.80 13.11 23.30
C GLY A 81 9.10 11.84 22.76
N TYR A 82 9.59 11.31 21.66
CA TYR A 82 9.20 10.00 21.15
C TYR A 82 10.40 9.08 21.05
N ALA A 83 10.17 7.79 21.04
CA ALA A 83 11.18 6.80 20.67
C ALA A 83 10.98 6.41 19.21
N SER A 84 12.07 6.39 18.45
CA SER A 84 12.08 5.83 17.10
C SER A 84 12.17 4.31 17.17
N VAL A 85 11.53 3.63 16.25
CA VAL A 85 11.63 2.18 16.05
C VAL A 85 12.01 1.92 14.60
N VAL A 86 13.02 1.09 14.38
CA VAL A 86 13.36 0.60 13.03
C VAL A 86 13.27 -0.92 13.05
N MET A 87 12.45 -1.45 12.18
CA MET A 87 12.18 -2.87 12.07
C MET A 87 12.70 -3.41 10.75
N TYR A 88 13.35 -4.58 10.79
CA TYR A 88 13.99 -5.20 9.63
C TYR A 88 13.47 -6.62 9.43
N ALA A 89 13.10 -6.97 8.19
CA ALA A 89 12.66 -8.31 7.82
C ALA A 89 13.16 -8.72 6.43
N LYS A 90 13.24 -10.04 6.18
CA LYS A 90 13.52 -10.59 4.84
C LYS A 90 12.30 -10.54 3.93
N ARG A 91 11.10 -10.56 4.50
CA ARG A 91 9.83 -10.52 3.77
C ARG A 91 9.02 -9.32 4.20
N PHE A 92 8.24 -8.78 3.28
CA PHE A 92 7.34 -7.67 3.52
C PHE A 92 6.30 -7.99 4.61
N GLU A 93 5.75 -9.21 4.58
CA GLU A 93 4.67 -9.68 5.44
C GLU A 93 5.08 -9.82 6.91
N ASP A 94 6.38 -9.87 7.18
CA ASP A 94 6.90 -9.97 8.55
C ASP A 94 6.92 -8.60 9.28
N LEU A 95 6.61 -7.49 8.58
CA LEU A 95 6.59 -6.14 9.12
C LEU A 95 5.17 -5.62 9.37
N PRO A 96 4.95 -4.74 10.37
CA PRO A 96 3.64 -4.18 10.63
C PRO A 96 3.24 -3.17 9.55
N ILE A 97 1.98 -3.24 9.12
CA ILE A 97 1.33 -2.18 8.36
C ILE A 97 0.49 -1.38 9.34
N VAL A 98 0.95 -0.17 9.67
CA VAL A 98 0.26 0.72 10.61
C VAL A 98 -0.47 1.79 9.81
N LEU A 99 -1.81 1.76 9.86
CA LEU A 99 -2.69 2.67 9.11
C LEU A 99 -3.46 3.63 10.01
N ARG A 100 -3.22 3.59 11.34
CA ARG A 100 -3.90 4.46 12.28
C ARG A 100 -2.97 4.96 13.37
N ILE A 101 -2.93 6.27 13.56
CA ILE A 101 -2.25 6.92 14.67
C ILE A 101 -3.06 6.71 15.94
N GLY A 102 -2.38 6.31 17.02
CA GLY A 102 -2.97 6.01 18.32
C GLY A 102 -3.11 4.52 18.62
N ASP A 103 -2.90 3.63 17.65
CA ASP A 103 -2.84 2.20 17.92
C ASP A 103 -1.62 1.85 18.79
N VAL A 104 -1.75 0.78 19.56
CA VAL A 104 -0.71 0.34 20.50
C VAL A 104 0.13 -0.76 19.83
N ILE A 105 1.44 -0.63 19.88
CA ILE A 105 2.36 -1.67 19.41
C ILE A 105 3.14 -2.25 20.58
N ARG A 106 3.27 -3.57 20.60
CA ARG A 106 4.18 -4.31 21.46
C ARG A 106 5.37 -4.78 20.65
N LEU A 107 6.56 -4.58 21.18
CA LEU A 107 7.81 -5.04 20.59
C LEU A 107 8.54 -5.96 21.57
N HIS A 108 8.92 -7.13 21.11
CA HIS A 108 9.78 -8.03 21.86
C HIS A 108 11.18 -8.06 21.27
N ARG A 109 12.17 -8.16 22.15
CA ARG A 109 13.59 -8.28 21.81
C ARG A 109 14.08 -7.13 20.94
N ALA A 110 13.67 -5.91 21.31
CA ALA A 110 14.17 -4.69 20.72
C ALA A 110 15.51 -4.28 21.37
N THR A 111 16.50 -3.91 20.58
CA THR A 111 17.76 -3.37 21.08
C THR A 111 17.71 -1.85 21.03
N LEU A 112 18.04 -1.19 22.16
CA LEU A 112 18.04 0.26 22.24
C LEU A 112 19.41 0.84 21.88
N ARG A 113 19.40 1.87 21.03
CA ARG A 113 20.58 2.67 20.68
C ARG A 113 20.23 4.16 20.73
N MET A 114 21.23 5.01 20.84
CA MET A 114 21.08 6.44 20.56
C MET A 114 21.37 6.69 19.08
N TYR A 115 20.46 7.38 18.41
CA TYR A 115 20.63 7.84 17.04
C TYR A 115 20.14 9.30 16.94
N MET A 116 21.01 10.21 16.48
CA MET A 116 20.73 11.66 16.42
C MET A 116 20.12 12.21 17.74
N ASN A 117 20.75 11.89 18.87
CA ASN A 117 20.32 12.26 20.23
C ASN A 117 18.91 11.77 20.62
N ARG A 118 18.38 10.76 19.96
CA ARG A 118 17.07 10.16 20.27
C ARG A 118 17.19 8.67 20.52
N ARG A 119 16.32 8.16 21.38
CA ARG A 119 16.17 6.71 21.61
C ARG A 119 15.67 6.04 20.35
N GLN A 120 16.40 5.03 19.87
CA GLN A 120 16.00 4.22 18.72
C GLN A 120 16.02 2.75 19.10
N PHE A 121 14.87 2.11 19.04
CA PHE A 121 14.73 0.67 19.15
C PHE A 121 14.88 0.01 17.78
N ASN A 122 15.78 -0.97 17.70
CA ASN A 122 15.96 -1.78 16.51
C ASN A 122 15.37 -3.17 16.75
N VAL A 123 14.48 -3.62 15.87
CA VAL A 123 13.83 -4.92 15.95
C VAL A 123 14.11 -5.69 14.67
N SER A 124 14.83 -6.80 14.79
CA SER A 124 15.12 -7.66 13.64
C SER A 124 14.31 -8.93 13.72
N MET A 125 13.50 -9.19 12.71
CA MET A 125 12.72 -10.42 12.60
C MET A 125 13.61 -11.65 12.44
N HIS A 126 14.86 -11.48 11.98
CA HIS A 126 15.85 -12.57 11.86
C HIS A 126 16.43 -12.99 13.19
N TRP A 127 16.45 -12.10 14.17
CA TRP A 127 17.03 -12.34 15.49
C TRP A 127 15.93 -12.50 16.54
N ASN A 128 14.89 -13.24 16.18
CA ASN A 128 13.75 -13.53 17.05
C ASN A 128 12.99 -12.28 17.57
N GLY A 129 13.18 -11.12 16.97
CA GLY A 129 12.31 -9.97 17.20
C GLY A 129 10.86 -10.32 16.86
N SER A 130 9.91 -9.74 17.56
CA SER A 130 8.50 -9.90 17.25
C SER A 130 7.71 -8.66 17.63
N TRP A 131 6.57 -8.49 16.98
CA TRP A 131 5.66 -7.38 17.23
C TRP A 131 4.21 -7.86 17.26
N ALA A 132 3.37 -7.08 17.94
CA ALA A 132 1.92 -7.20 17.90
C ALA A 132 1.30 -5.81 17.93
N LEU A 133 0.35 -5.56 17.03
CA LEU A 133 -0.37 -4.29 16.89
C LEU A 133 -1.80 -4.46 17.40
N PHE A 134 -2.25 -3.55 18.26
CA PHE A 134 -3.55 -3.56 18.92
C PHE A 134 -4.31 -2.27 18.60
N GLU A 135 -5.59 -2.39 18.34
CA GLU A 135 -6.45 -1.23 18.19
C GLU A 135 -6.66 -0.53 19.54
N SER A 136 -6.52 0.79 19.55
CA SER A 136 -6.64 1.57 20.80
C SER A 136 -8.07 1.71 21.31
N ASP A 137 -9.07 1.63 20.44
CA ASP A 137 -10.50 1.76 20.73
C ASP A 137 -11.24 0.42 20.85
N SER A 138 -10.51 -0.69 20.79
CA SER A 138 -11.06 -2.04 20.96
C SER A 138 -10.93 -2.52 22.42
N ALA A 139 -11.94 -3.19 22.95
CA ALA A 139 -11.86 -3.89 24.22
C ALA A 139 -11.09 -5.23 24.12
N ALA A 140 -10.86 -5.73 22.91
CA ALA A 140 -10.19 -7.02 22.68
C ALA A 140 -8.73 -7.00 23.17
N SER A 141 -8.33 -8.03 23.91
CA SER A 141 -6.93 -8.23 24.29
C SER A 141 -6.10 -8.87 23.18
N ALA A 142 -6.75 -9.50 22.19
CA ALA A 142 -6.06 -10.06 21.03
C ALA A 142 -5.51 -8.96 20.11
N PRO A 143 -4.32 -9.14 19.52
CA PRO A 143 -3.79 -8.19 18.56
C PRO A 143 -4.58 -8.24 17.25
N LYS A 144 -4.69 -7.08 16.57
CA LYS A 144 -5.25 -6.97 15.24
C LYS A 144 -4.36 -7.67 14.20
N THR A 145 -3.07 -7.42 14.30
CA THR A 145 -2.04 -8.05 13.47
C THR A 145 -0.79 -8.30 14.31
N HIS A 146 0.01 -9.29 13.92
CA HIS A 146 1.22 -9.65 14.64
C HIS A 146 2.20 -10.39 13.74
N SER A 147 3.47 -10.42 14.13
CA SER A 147 4.50 -11.27 13.51
C SER A 147 4.37 -12.73 13.95
N GLY A 148 4.74 -13.64 13.06
CA GLY A 148 4.72 -15.09 13.34
C GLY A 148 3.33 -15.71 13.33
N ASN A 149 3.27 -17.03 13.61
CA ASN A 149 2.03 -17.80 13.47
C ASN A 149 1.02 -17.60 14.62
N ARG A 150 1.51 -17.30 15.84
CA ARG A 150 0.66 -17.06 17.03
C ARG A 150 1.27 -15.98 17.92
N PRO A 151 0.49 -15.01 18.36
CA PRO A 151 0.96 -14.02 19.34
C PRO A 151 1.04 -14.70 20.71
N THR A 152 2.13 -14.44 21.44
CA THR A 152 2.23 -14.85 22.84
C THR A 152 1.56 -13.77 23.69
N MET A 153 0.51 -14.12 24.43
CA MET A 153 -0.19 -13.22 25.35
C MET A 153 -0.09 -13.74 26.76
N GLU A 154 0.33 -12.92 27.70
CA GLU A 154 0.43 -13.19 29.13
C GLU A 154 -0.63 -12.37 29.89
N LYS A 155 -0.92 -12.72 31.14
CA LYS A 155 -1.89 -11.98 31.97
C LYS A 155 -1.53 -10.49 32.08
N GLN A 156 -0.25 -10.17 32.23
CA GLN A 156 0.24 -8.79 32.31
C GLN A 156 -0.03 -7.98 31.03
N ASP A 157 -0.02 -8.62 29.85
CA ASP A 157 -0.28 -7.93 28.58
C ASP A 157 -1.65 -7.25 28.58
N ALA A 158 -2.67 -7.91 29.12
CA ALA A 158 -4.02 -7.33 29.20
C ALA A 158 -4.05 -6.06 30.07
N THR A 159 -3.34 -6.08 31.20
CA THR A 159 -3.25 -4.94 32.12
C THR A 159 -2.48 -3.77 31.50
N ILE A 160 -1.31 -4.06 30.90
CA ILE A 160 -0.49 -3.03 30.23
C ILE A 160 -1.26 -2.41 29.07
N LEU A 161 -1.88 -3.24 28.24
CA LEU A 161 -2.65 -2.78 27.08
C LEU A 161 -3.83 -1.89 27.49
N ALA A 162 -4.59 -2.29 28.53
CA ALA A 162 -5.68 -1.48 29.06
C ALA A 162 -5.18 -0.12 29.59
N GLY A 163 -4.06 -0.11 30.32
CA GLY A 163 -3.41 1.11 30.79
C GLY A 163 -2.96 2.03 29.63
N MET A 164 -2.32 1.47 28.61
CA MET A 164 -1.86 2.21 27.42
C MET A 164 -3.04 2.80 26.63
N ARG A 165 -4.11 2.06 26.44
CA ARG A 165 -5.33 2.53 25.77
C ARG A 165 -6.00 3.68 26.52
N LYS A 166 -6.16 3.54 27.83
CA LYS A 166 -6.74 4.59 28.69
C LYS A 166 -5.89 5.86 28.61
N TRP A 167 -4.58 5.72 28.74
CA TRP A 167 -3.65 6.84 28.66
C TRP A 167 -3.69 7.50 27.27
N ALA A 168 -3.62 6.72 26.18
CA ALA A 168 -3.66 7.24 24.82
C ALA A 168 -4.95 8.01 24.54
N THR A 169 -6.11 7.47 24.95
CA THR A 169 -7.41 8.13 24.78
C THR A 169 -7.43 9.48 25.50
N SER A 170 -7.00 9.53 26.76
CA SER A 170 -6.94 10.76 27.54
C SER A 170 -5.94 11.77 26.94
N GLN A 171 -4.75 11.29 26.58
CA GLN A 171 -3.68 12.13 26.04
C GLN A 171 -4.06 12.74 24.69
N PHE A 172 -4.65 11.97 23.80
CA PHE A 172 -5.03 12.42 22.46
C PHE A 172 -6.29 13.28 22.44
N ALA A 173 -7.14 13.17 23.45
CA ALA A 173 -8.27 14.09 23.66
C ALA A 173 -7.83 15.45 24.22
N GLY A 174 -6.83 15.46 25.10
CA GLY A 174 -6.33 16.69 25.74
C GLY A 174 -5.28 17.46 24.96
N ASN A 175 -4.40 16.76 24.24
CA ASN A 175 -3.24 17.32 23.56
C ASN A 175 -3.21 16.94 22.09
N ASP A 176 -2.46 17.73 21.29
CA ASP A 176 -2.16 17.35 19.92
C ASP A 176 -1.20 16.15 19.93
N VAL A 177 -1.58 15.09 19.22
CA VAL A 177 -0.78 13.85 19.06
C VAL A 177 0.53 14.12 18.34
N LEU A 178 0.52 15.07 17.43
CA LEU A 178 1.66 15.48 16.63
C LEU A 178 2.04 16.90 17.02
N SER A 179 3.32 17.14 17.28
CA SER A 179 3.83 18.50 17.40
C SER A 179 3.78 19.21 16.04
N LYS A 180 3.62 20.54 16.07
CA LYS A 180 3.45 21.36 14.85
C LYS A 180 4.65 21.31 13.89
N ASP A 181 5.81 20.90 14.36
CA ASP A 181 7.01 20.68 13.56
C ASP A 181 7.03 19.33 12.82
N MET A 182 6.05 18.44 13.09
CA MET A 182 5.93 17.14 12.46
C MET A 182 5.08 17.13 11.18
N TYR A 183 4.52 18.26 10.78
CA TYR A 183 3.74 18.39 9.55
C TYR A 183 3.66 19.85 9.11
N ILE A 184 3.41 20.10 7.83
CA ILE A 184 3.25 21.42 7.26
C ILE A 184 1.81 21.66 6.80
N PRO A 185 1.34 22.92 6.72
CA PRO A 185 0.09 23.23 6.07
C PRO A 185 0.20 23.06 4.54
N LEU A 186 -0.86 22.59 3.89
CA LEU A 186 -0.88 22.33 2.45
C LEU A 186 -0.54 23.55 1.60
N LYS A 187 -0.87 24.77 2.05
CA LYS A 187 -0.47 26.01 1.35
C LYS A 187 1.03 26.15 1.18
N SER A 188 1.83 25.51 2.04
CA SER A 188 3.30 25.55 2.01
C SER A 188 3.92 24.39 1.24
N ALA A 189 3.12 23.48 0.66
CA ALA A 189 3.63 22.27 0.01
C ALA A 189 4.54 22.59 -1.18
N LYS A 190 4.20 23.58 -2.02
CA LYS A 190 5.00 23.99 -3.19
C LYS A 190 6.38 24.55 -2.84
N SER A 191 6.58 25.05 -1.64
CA SER A 191 7.87 25.58 -1.20
C SER A 191 8.82 24.52 -0.66
N GLN A 192 8.35 23.27 -0.51
CA GLN A 192 9.17 22.19 0.01
C GLN A 192 10.07 21.61 -1.09
N LYS A 193 11.36 21.49 -0.79
CA LYS A 193 12.37 20.86 -1.67
C LYS A 193 12.57 19.39 -1.37
N ALA A 194 12.15 18.93 -0.19
CA ALA A 194 12.23 17.54 0.25
C ALA A 194 10.81 17.00 0.49
N ASP A 195 10.72 15.70 0.76
CA ASP A 195 9.48 15.10 1.22
C ASP A 195 9.02 15.72 2.53
N PHE A 196 7.72 15.84 2.69
CA PHE A 196 7.08 16.45 3.85
C PHE A 196 5.84 15.66 4.28
N ASP A 197 5.41 15.95 5.50
CA ASP A 197 4.17 15.42 6.04
C ASP A 197 3.11 16.52 6.10
N CYS A 198 1.85 16.16 5.90
CA CYS A 198 0.73 17.06 6.11
C CYS A 198 -0.43 16.36 6.83
N VAL A 199 -1.32 17.16 7.42
CA VAL A 199 -2.56 16.69 8.04
C VAL A 199 -3.73 17.39 7.36
N ALA A 200 -4.66 16.61 6.82
CA ALA A 200 -5.77 17.13 6.04
C ALA A 200 -7.03 16.30 6.24
N LYS A 201 -8.17 16.85 5.86
CA LYS A 201 -9.43 16.11 5.71
C LYS A 201 -9.55 15.59 4.30
N ILE A 202 -10.01 14.36 4.16
CA ILE A 202 -10.44 13.81 2.87
C ILE A 202 -11.82 14.40 2.59
N VAL A 203 -11.87 15.40 1.71
CA VAL A 203 -13.14 16.05 1.35
C VAL A 203 -13.84 15.36 0.18
N GLY A 204 -13.13 14.51 -0.57
CA GLY A 204 -13.72 13.69 -1.63
C GLY A 204 -12.84 12.50 -1.95
N ILE A 205 -13.47 11.43 -2.42
CA ILE A 205 -12.81 10.22 -2.96
C ILE A 205 -13.42 9.94 -4.32
N HIS A 206 -12.58 9.86 -5.33
CA HIS A 206 -12.96 9.47 -6.68
C HIS A 206 -12.31 8.14 -7.03
N GLU A 207 -13.12 7.14 -7.36
CA GLU A 207 -12.64 5.85 -7.86
C GLU A 207 -12.12 6.01 -9.28
N MET A 208 -10.80 5.96 -9.43
CA MET A 208 -10.14 6.08 -10.74
C MET A 208 -10.26 4.79 -11.54
N ASP A 209 -10.06 3.69 -10.83
CA ASP A 209 -10.12 2.32 -11.33
C ASP A 209 -10.32 1.34 -10.15
N ALA A 210 -10.25 0.04 -10.42
CA ALA A 210 -10.41 -1.00 -9.41
C ALA A 210 -9.38 -0.94 -8.26
N TYR A 211 -8.24 -0.26 -8.46
CA TYR A 211 -7.12 -0.27 -7.51
C TYR A 211 -6.80 1.10 -6.92
N THR A 212 -7.21 2.17 -7.59
CA THR A 212 -6.73 3.51 -7.29
C THR A 212 -7.91 4.43 -7.00
N ASN A 213 -7.80 5.14 -5.89
CA ASN A 213 -8.64 6.28 -5.56
C ASN A 213 -7.85 7.57 -5.73
N GLU A 214 -8.44 8.59 -6.32
CA GLU A 214 -7.98 9.97 -6.17
C GLU A 214 -8.63 10.54 -4.91
N LEU A 215 -7.81 11.00 -3.98
CA LEU A 215 -8.27 11.67 -2.77
C LEU A 215 -8.17 13.18 -2.97
N LYS A 216 -9.25 13.90 -2.69
CA LYS A 216 -9.26 15.35 -2.55
C LYS A 216 -9.02 15.70 -1.08
N LEU A 217 -7.94 16.39 -0.79
CA LEU A 217 -7.48 16.74 0.54
C LEU A 217 -7.62 18.23 0.78
N ARG A 218 -8.12 18.63 1.95
CA ARG A 218 -8.21 20.03 2.37
C ARG A 218 -7.78 20.15 3.83
N ASP A 219 -6.96 21.14 4.13
CA ASP A 219 -6.53 21.44 5.48
C ASP A 219 -7.08 22.77 6.01
N ALA A 220 -6.73 23.12 7.24
CA ALA A 220 -7.17 24.36 7.87
C ALA A 220 -6.67 25.65 7.16
N SER A 221 -5.69 25.54 6.25
CA SER A 221 -5.26 26.68 5.42
C SER A 221 -6.22 27.00 4.26
N GLY A 222 -7.24 26.15 4.06
CA GLY A 222 -8.19 26.25 2.94
C GLY A 222 -7.64 25.74 1.62
N SER A 223 -6.37 25.30 1.59
CA SER A 223 -5.74 24.76 0.38
C SER A 223 -6.28 23.37 0.05
N THR A 224 -6.57 23.16 -1.22
CA THR A 224 -7.05 21.87 -1.74
C THR A 224 -5.99 21.21 -2.60
N TRP A 225 -5.69 19.97 -2.30
CA TRP A 225 -4.70 19.15 -2.97
C TRP A 225 -5.27 17.78 -3.31
N TYR A 226 -4.69 17.11 -4.27
CA TYR A 226 -5.08 15.79 -4.71
C TYR A 226 -3.93 14.80 -4.48
N THR A 227 -4.25 13.55 -4.24
CA THR A 227 -3.25 12.46 -4.22
C THR A 227 -3.86 11.16 -4.66
N LEU A 228 -3.04 10.26 -5.18
CA LEU A 228 -3.46 8.93 -5.51
C LEU A 228 -3.21 7.98 -4.35
N ALA A 229 -4.23 7.24 -4.00
CA ALA A 229 -4.16 6.21 -2.96
C ALA A 229 -4.52 4.85 -3.56
N LEU A 230 -3.60 3.89 -3.44
CA LEU A 230 -3.88 2.52 -3.81
C LEU A 230 -4.88 1.92 -2.81
N ARG A 231 -6.03 1.45 -3.29
CA ARG A 231 -7.14 0.93 -2.46
C ARG A 231 -6.71 -0.21 -1.54
N LEU A 232 -5.84 -1.09 -2.03
CA LEU A 232 -5.30 -2.20 -1.24
C LEU A 232 -4.26 -1.77 -0.21
N LYS A 233 -3.50 -0.72 -0.52
CA LYS A 233 -2.53 -0.16 0.44
C LYS A 233 -3.24 0.60 1.55
N PHE A 234 -4.37 1.26 1.24
CA PHE A 234 -5.11 2.14 2.15
C PHE A 234 -6.62 1.83 2.17
N PRO A 235 -7.02 0.61 2.58
CA PRO A 235 -8.43 0.18 2.51
C PRO A 235 -9.34 0.90 3.51
N GLN A 236 -8.76 1.54 4.53
CA GLN A 236 -9.49 2.20 5.61
C GLN A 236 -10.00 3.60 5.27
N LEU A 237 -9.56 4.20 4.15
CA LEU A 237 -9.84 5.60 3.85
C LEU A 237 -11.31 5.84 3.47
N LYS A 238 -11.91 6.87 4.06
CA LYS A 238 -13.28 7.32 3.79
C LYS A 238 -13.34 8.84 3.68
N ALA A 239 -14.26 9.38 2.89
CA ALA A 239 -14.54 10.81 2.87
C ALA A 239 -14.98 11.30 4.26
N GLY A 240 -14.62 12.53 4.59
CA GLY A 240 -14.86 13.13 5.90
C GLY A 240 -13.79 12.84 6.95
N GLN A 241 -12.91 11.86 6.74
CA GLN A 241 -11.86 11.51 7.71
C GLN A 241 -10.69 12.50 7.68
N ALA A 242 -10.17 12.80 8.87
CA ALA A 242 -8.85 13.42 9.02
C ALA A 242 -7.77 12.35 8.81
N VAL A 243 -6.75 12.71 8.02
CA VAL A 243 -5.61 11.84 7.72
C VAL A 243 -4.31 12.60 7.86
N ARG A 244 -3.25 11.88 8.21
CA ARG A 244 -1.87 12.30 8.00
C ARG A 244 -1.33 11.64 6.75
N VAL A 245 -0.87 12.45 5.83
CA VAL A 245 -0.09 12.00 4.67
C VAL A 245 1.38 12.18 5.01
N ARG A 246 2.12 11.09 5.03
CA ARG A 246 3.52 11.05 5.42
C ARG A 246 4.42 10.90 4.20
N SER A 247 5.51 11.66 4.19
CA SER A 247 6.56 11.63 3.14
C SER A 247 5.96 11.81 1.74
N ALA A 248 5.18 12.87 1.57
CA ALA A 248 4.69 13.31 0.27
C ALA A 248 5.67 14.30 -0.35
N THR A 249 5.70 14.35 -1.67
CA THR A 249 6.30 15.44 -2.45
C THR A 249 5.20 16.08 -3.28
N TRP A 250 5.40 17.29 -3.79
CA TRP A 250 4.45 17.84 -4.73
C TRP A 250 4.87 17.51 -6.17
N ASP A 251 3.88 17.28 -7.03
CA ASP A 251 4.10 16.94 -8.42
C ASP A 251 4.08 18.21 -9.29
N GLU A 252 5.26 18.67 -9.72
CA GLU A 252 5.45 19.85 -10.57
C GLU A 252 4.89 19.66 -11.98
N THR A 253 4.72 18.43 -12.43
CA THR A 253 4.27 18.12 -13.80
C THR A 253 2.77 18.29 -13.99
N SER A 254 2.01 18.35 -12.90
CA SER A 254 0.57 18.54 -12.94
C SER A 254 0.21 20.01 -13.10
N SER A 255 -0.14 20.43 -14.32
CA SER A 255 -0.56 21.82 -14.62
C SER A 255 -2.00 22.12 -14.22
N ALA A 256 -2.88 21.12 -14.16
CA ALA A 256 -4.32 21.31 -13.95
C ALA A 256 -4.75 21.25 -12.48
N LYS A 257 -4.01 20.56 -11.63
CA LYS A 257 -4.33 20.32 -10.21
C LYS A 257 -3.08 20.40 -9.35
N GLN A 258 -3.25 20.74 -8.08
CA GLN A 258 -2.18 20.64 -7.08
C GLN A 258 -2.13 19.19 -6.57
N VAL A 259 -1.09 18.44 -6.93
CA VAL A 259 -0.99 17.01 -6.65
C VAL A 259 0.15 16.72 -5.69
N LEU A 260 -0.13 15.87 -4.68
CA LEU A 260 0.86 15.26 -3.82
C LEU A 260 1.25 13.90 -4.42
N ALA A 261 2.52 13.75 -4.74
CA ALA A 261 3.09 12.47 -5.14
C ALA A 261 3.51 11.65 -3.92
N LEU A 262 3.18 10.38 -3.93
CA LEU A 262 3.52 9.42 -2.87
C LEU A 262 4.60 8.46 -3.36
N SER A 263 5.62 8.23 -2.54
CA SER A 263 6.63 7.21 -2.76
C SER A 263 6.17 5.83 -2.27
N HIS A 264 6.99 4.82 -2.47
CA HIS A 264 6.70 3.46 -1.99
C HIS A 264 6.68 3.35 -0.45
N TYR A 265 7.40 4.20 0.28
CA TYR A 265 7.41 4.26 1.75
C TYR A 265 6.44 5.29 2.35
N SER A 266 5.80 6.12 1.51
CA SER A 266 4.77 7.05 1.96
C SER A 266 3.60 6.30 2.59
N ASN A 267 2.97 6.92 3.59
CA ASN A 267 1.84 6.34 4.28
C ASN A 267 0.71 7.36 4.44
N ILE A 268 -0.54 6.87 4.39
CA ILE A 268 -1.73 7.65 4.72
C ILE A 268 -2.36 7.00 5.94
N MET A 269 -2.31 7.70 7.07
CA MET A 269 -2.80 7.19 8.35
C MET A 269 -4.01 7.99 8.81
N THR A 270 -5.04 7.29 9.26
CA THR A 270 -6.14 7.87 10.00
C THR A 270 -5.74 8.11 11.46
N PHE A 271 -6.60 8.76 12.22
CA PHE A 271 -6.42 8.98 13.66
C PHE A 271 -7.44 8.18 14.45
N VAL A 272 -7.12 7.92 15.72
CA VAL A 272 -8.11 7.43 16.66
C VAL A 272 -9.21 8.49 16.87
N PRO A 273 -10.47 8.07 17.13
CA PRO A 273 -11.60 9.01 17.23
C PRO A 273 -11.43 10.06 18.33
N SER A 274 -10.70 9.76 19.41
CA SER A 274 -10.41 10.70 20.51
C SER A 274 -9.42 11.80 20.15
N SER A 275 -8.74 11.74 19.00
CA SER A 275 -7.70 12.71 18.63
C SER A 275 -8.28 14.11 18.46
N ARG A 276 -7.84 15.05 19.31
CA ARG A 276 -8.17 16.48 19.22
C ARG A 276 -7.78 17.08 17.87
N LEU A 277 -6.59 16.72 17.36
CA LEU A 277 -6.10 17.17 16.04
C LEU A 277 -7.05 16.71 14.93
N ALA A 278 -7.45 15.42 14.96
CA ALA A 278 -8.36 14.89 13.95
C ALA A 278 -9.73 15.58 14.02
N GLN A 279 -10.25 15.84 15.22
CA GLN A 279 -11.51 16.56 15.42
C GLN A 279 -11.43 18.01 14.90
N ALA A 280 -10.29 18.68 15.12
CA ALA A 280 -10.08 20.04 14.60
C ALA A 280 -10.03 20.05 13.07
N VAL A 281 -9.31 19.13 12.47
CA VAL A 281 -9.20 18.99 11.00
C VAL A 281 -10.54 18.56 10.38
N SER A 282 -11.32 17.72 11.05
CA SER A 282 -12.65 17.30 10.57
C SER A 282 -13.64 18.45 10.46
N LYS A 283 -13.43 19.56 11.19
CA LYS A 283 -14.27 20.78 11.11
C LYS A 283 -13.96 21.63 9.88
N VAL A 284 -12.91 21.32 9.12
CA VAL A 284 -12.64 22.00 7.85
C VAL A 284 -13.87 21.84 6.97
N GLN A 285 -14.36 22.99 6.47
CA GLN A 285 -15.55 23.05 5.65
C GLN A 285 -15.32 22.26 4.35
N ASP A 286 -16.26 21.42 4.00
CA ASP A 286 -16.33 20.72 2.73
C ASP A 286 -17.71 20.93 2.11
N ASP A 287 -17.71 21.05 0.81
CA ASP A 287 -18.91 20.88 0.01
C ASP A 287 -18.84 19.48 -0.61
N LEU A 288 -19.21 18.49 0.17
CA LEU A 288 -19.14 17.09 -0.27
C LEU A 288 -19.91 16.83 -1.57
N ALA A 289 -20.98 17.57 -1.83
CA ALA A 289 -21.75 17.41 -3.06
C ALA A 289 -21.03 18.03 -4.26
N ALA A 290 -20.53 19.27 -4.13
CA ALA A 290 -19.76 19.94 -5.16
C ALA A 290 -18.41 19.26 -5.40
N ASP A 291 -17.72 18.86 -4.33
CA ASP A 291 -16.46 18.11 -4.44
C ASP A 291 -16.65 16.76 -5.15
N LYS A 292 -17.73 16.04 -4.84
CA LYS A 292 -18.06 14.79 -5.52
C LYS A 292 -18.40 15.00 -7.00
N ALA A 293 -19.15 16.05 -7.33
CA ALA A 293 -19.46 16.40 -8.70
C ALA A 293 -18.23 16.84 -9.50
N GLU A 294 -17.31 17.57 -8.87
CA GLU A 294 -16.04 17.97 -9.48
C GLU A 294 -15.16 16.73 -9.77
N LEU A 295 -15.02 15.82 -8.79
CA LEU A 295 -14.27 14.59 -8.96
C LEU A 295 -14.86 13.70 -10.05
N ALA A 296 -16.18 13.62 -10.16
CA ALA A 296 -16.85 12.86 -11.21
C ALA A 296 -16.60 13.42 -12.63
N LYS A 297 -16.37 14.74 -12.75
CA LYS A 297 -16.01 15.40 -14.02
C LYS A 297 -14.52 15.33 -14.33
N ALA A 298 -13.69 15.09 -13.33
CA ALA A 298 -12.25 15.07 -13.51
C ALA A 298 -11.83 13.85 -14.34
N VAL A 299 -11.27 14.09 -15.52
CA VAL A 299 -10.58 13.03 -16.27
C VAL A 299 -9.43 12.53 -15.41
N PRO A 300 -9.33 11.22 -15.19
CA PRO A 300 -8.24 10.66 -14.41
C PRO A 300 -6.88 11.07 -14.96
N ALA A 301 -6.13 11.87 -14.23
CA ALA A 301 -4.81 12.32 -14.66
C ALA A 301 -3.79 11.17 -14.75
N PHE A 302 -4.09 10.02 -14.14
CA PHE A 302 -3.10 8.98 -13.90
C PHE A 302 -3.49 7.57 -14.37
N ALA A 303 -4.79 7.25 -14.50
CA ALA A 303 -5.19 5.97 -15.06
C ALA A 303 -5.38 6.09 -16.56
N ILE A 304 -4.52 5.46 -17.31
CA ILE A 304 -4.64 5.39 -18.76
C ILE A 304 -5.46 4.13 -19.08
N THR A 305 -6.73 4.32 -19.44
CA THR A 305 -7.51 3.21 -20.01
C THR A 305 -7.09 3.04 -21.47
N ALA A 306 -6.43 1.92 -21.77
CA ALA A 306 -5.84 1.66 -23.08
C ALA A 306 -6.86 1.18 -24.13
N SER A 307 -8.13 0.99 -23.74
CA SER A 307 -9.15 0.43 -24.63
C SER A 307 -10.49 1.12 -24.50
N ASP A 308 -11.29 1.04 -25.54
CA ASP A 308 -12.69 1.44 -25.58
C ASP A 308 -13.58 0.22 -25.76
N ILE A 309 -14.69 0.18 -25.04
CA ILE A 309 -15.75 -0.81 -25.26
C ILE A 309 -16.82 -0.25 -26.18
N ASP A 310 -17.47 -1.12 -26.97
CA ASP A 310 -18.60 -0.74 -27.80
C ASP A 310 -19.75 -0.20 -26.94
N ARG A 311 -20.42 0.86 -27.40
CA ARG A 311 -21.53 1.53 -26.70
C ARG A 311 -22.67 0.57 -26.32
N LYS A 312 -22.89 -0.48 -27.11
CA LYS A 312 -23.92 -1.50 -26.80
C LYS A 312 -23.64 -2.27 -25.50
N TYR A 313 -22.39 -2.26 -25.01
CA TYR A 313 -21.98 -2.90 -23.76
C TYR A 313 -21.80 -1.91 -22.60
N ALA A 314 -22.03 -0.62 -22.81
CA ALA A 314 -21.82 0.40 -21.78
C ALA A 314 -22.67 0.17 -20.51
N GLY A 315 -23.82 -0.48 -20.65
CA GLY A 315 -24.71 -0.84 -19.52
C GLY A 315 -24.27 -2.07 -18.73
N LEU A 316 -23.26 -2.83 -19.19
CA LEU A 316 -22.75 -3.97 -18.41
C LEU A 316 -21.99 -3.49 -17.19
N GLN A 317 -22.31 -4.03 -16.03
CA GLN A 317 -21.54 -3.80 -14.81
C GLN A 317 -20.16 -4.49 -14.90
N SER A 318 -19.14 -3.85 -14.37
CA SER A 318 -17.80 -4.43 -14.31
C SER A 318 -17.77 -5.58 -13.31
N THR A 319 -17.22 -6.71 -13.73
CA THR A 319 -17.08 -7.94 -12.97
C THR A 319 -15.61 -8.13 -12.59
N SER A 320 -15.32 -8.55 -11.35
CA SER A 320 -13.97 -8.88 -10.92
C SER A 320 -13.43 -10.12 -11.62
N LEU A 321 -12.11 -10.26 -11.71
CA LEU A 321 -11.49 -11.47 -12.27
C LEU A 321 -11.77 -12.71 -11.42
N ASP A 322 -11.79 -12.58 -10.09
CA ASP A 322 -12.11 -13.70 -9.19
C ASP A 322 -13.54 -14.22 -9.41
N ASP A 323 -14.51 -13.31 -9.59
CA ASP A 323 -15.88 -13.71 -9.89
C ASP A 323 -15.99 -14.32 -11.30
N LEU A 324 -15.30 -13.69 -12.26
CA LEU A 324 -15.29 -14.15 -13.65
C LEU A 324 -14.74 -15.58 -13.76
N PHE A 325 -13.56 -15.83 -13.18
CA PHE A 325 -12.91 -17.13 -13.23
C PHE A 325 -13.42 -18.12 -12.18
N GLY A 326 -14.17 -17.65 -11.18
CA GLY A 326 -14.85 -18.48 -10.19
C GLY A 326 -15.99 -19.33 -10.72
N GLY A 327 -16.41 -19.11 -11.97
CA GLY A 327 -17.36 -19.96 -12.69
C GLY A 327 -18.83 -19.88 -12.23
N LYS A 328 -19.16 -18.96 -11.31
CA LYS A 328 -20.50 -18.82 -10.70
C LYS A 328 -21.44 -17.89 -11.45
N LEU A 329 -20.91 -17.16 -12.43
CA LEU A 329 -21.69 -16.15 -13.16
C LEU A 329 -22.54 -16.78 -14.25
N ALA A 330 -23.79 -16.32 -14.34
CA ALA A 330 -24.68 -16.67 -15.43
C ALA A 330 -24.37 -15.87 -16.70
N GLY A 331 -24.59 -16.48 -17.86
CA GLY A 331 -24.31 -15.85 -19.16
C GLY A 331 -22.88 -16.07 -19.67
N ASP A 332 -22.60 -15.51 -20.84
CA ASP A 332 -21.35 -15.74 -21.56
C ASP A 332 -20.61 -14.44 -21.92
N THR A 333 -21.25 -13.29 -21.72
CA THR A 333 -20.64 -11.99 -22.04
C THR A 333 -20.53 -11.13 -20.79
N PHE A 334 -19.32 -10.69 -20.46
CA PHE A 334 -19.01 -9.96 -19.25
C PHE A 334 -18.15 -8.74 -19.56
N ARG A 335 -18.30 -7.68 -18.76
CA ARG A 335 -17.37 -6.55 -18.75
C ARG A 335 -16.42 -6.71 -17.56
N THR A 336 -15.13 -6.54 -17.79
CA THR A 336 -14.11 -6.58 -16.74
C THR A 336 -13.02 -5.56 -17.00
N ARG A 337 -12.33 -5.13 -15.95
CA ARG A 337 -11.18 -4.23 -16.03
C ARG A 337 -9.98 -4.90 -15.41
N PHE A 338 -8.84 -4.84 -16.07
CA PHE A 338 -7.62 -5.50 -15.63
C PHE A 338 -6.37 -4.77 -16.13
N CYS A 339 -5.24 -5.01 -15.45
CA CYS A 339 -3.93 -4.70 -15.97
C CYS A 339 -3.29 -5.96 -16.57
N VAL A 340 -2.54 -5.77 -17.64
CA VAL A 340 -1.79 -6.84 -18.30
C VAL A 340 -0.42 -6.95 -17.66
N THR A 341 -0.08 -8.12 -17.13
CA THR A 341 1.21 -8.38 -16.51
C THR A 341 2.20 -9.02 -17.48
N ARG A 342 1.68 -9.75 -18.48
CA ARG A 342 2.47 -10.40 -19.51
C ARG A 342 1.64 -10.58 -20.78
N VAL A 343 2.31 -10.45 -21.92
CA VAL A 343 1.74 -10.74 -23.25
C VAL A 343 2.49 -11.94 -23.86
N GLU A 344 1.74 -12.89 -24.39
CA GLU A 344 2.26 -14.04 -25.12
C GLU A 344 1.62 -14.10 -26.51
N PRO A 345 2.42 -14.36 -27.56
CA PRO A 345 3.85 -14.65 -27.57
C PRO A 345 4.71 -13.41 -27.32
N GLY A 346 5.94 -13.61 -26.80
CA GLY A 346 6.90 -12.52 -26.56
C GLY A 346 7.46 -11.91 -27.86
N ASP A 347 7.59 -12.69 -28.94
CA ASP A 347 7.89 -12.16 -30.26
C ASP A 347 6.59 -11.70 -30.94
N VAL A 348 6.48 -10.39 -31.17
CA VAL A 348 5.28 -9.77 -31.77
C VAL A 348 4.93 -10.39 -33.14
N ARG A 349 5.91 -10.86 -33.90
CA ARG A 349 5.65 -11.48 -35.20
C ARG A 349 4.87 -12.77 -35.11
N GLU A 350 4.95 -13.47 -33.99
CA GLU A 350 4.18 -14.68 -33.68
C GLU A 350 2.75 -14.40 -33.21
N ALA A 351 2.39 -13.14 -32.98
CA ALA A 351 1.07 -12.73 -32.49
C ALA A 351 -0.04 -12.90 -33.56
N VAL A 352 0.34 -13.03 -34.83
CA VAL A 352 -0.60 -13.33 -35.92
C VAL A 352 -0.27 -14.70 -36.49
N LYS A 353 -1.29 -15.50 -36.72
CA LYS A 353 -1.24 -16.85 -37.26
C LYS A 353 -2.09 -16.92 -38.52
N VAL A 354 -1.88 -17.97 -39.30
CA VAL A 354 -2.76 -18.34 -40.42
C VAL A 354 -3.74 -19.41 -39.96
N TYR A 355 -5.01 -19.16 -40.15
CA TYR A 355 -6.09 -20.11 -39.85
C TYR A 355 -6.55 -20.78 -41.15
N ASP A 356 -6.47 -22.10 -41.16
CA ASP A 356 -7.06 -22.94 -42.22
C ASP A 356 -8.47 -23.37 -41.76
N ARG A 357 -9.51 -22.81 -42.39
CA ARG A 357 -10.90 -23.11 -42.06
C ARG A 357 -11.29 -24.56 -42.35
N LYS A 358 -10.67 -25.20 -43.36
CA LYS A 358 -10.99 -26.60 -43.76
C LYS A 358 -10.39 -27.56 -42.73
N ALA A 359 -9.10 -27.38 -42.43
CA ALA A 359 -8.41 -28.20 -41.46
C ALA A 359 -8.72 -27.82 -39.98
N LYS A 360 -9.38 -26.67 -39.72
CA LYS A 360 -9.57 -26.07 -38.38
C LYS A 360 -8.27 -25.94 -37.60
N LYS A 361 -7.20 -25.60 -38.30
CA LYS A 361 -5.85 -25.58 -37.73
C LYS A 361 -5.21 -24.20 -37.89
N VAL A 362 -4.47 -23.82 -36.83
CA VAL A 362 -3.68 -22.58 -36.81
C VAL A 362 -2.22 -22.92 -37.05
N SER A 363 -1.53 -22.16 -37.93
CA SER A 363 -0.10 -22.32 -38.27
C SER A 363 0.62 -20.98 -38.26
N SER A 364 1.98 -21.00 -38.30
CA SER A 364 2.77 -19.76 -38.35
C SER A 364 2.46 -18.95 -39.60
N ALA A 365 2.41 -17.64 -39.47
CA ALA A 365 2.31 -16.72 -40.63
C ALA A 365 3.65 -16.53 -41.38
N LYS A 366 4.76 -17.08 -40.90
CA LYS A 366 6.06 -16.99 -41.50
C LYS A 366 6.06 -17.75 -42.86
N GLY A 367 6.31 -17.01 -43.95
CA GLY A 367 6.33 -17.58 -45.31
C GLY A 367 4.96 -18.02 -45.84
N ALA A 368 3.89 -17.74 -45.17
CA ALA A 368 2.53 -18.10 -45.63
C ALA A 368 2.15 -17.31 -46.89
N LYS A 369 1.73 -18.02 -47.95
CA LYS A 369 1.28 -17.43 -49.22
C LYS A 369 -0.25 -17.26 -49.32
N GLY A 370 -1.01 -17.57 -48.28
CA GLY A 370 -2.46 -17.47 -48.27
C GLY A 370 -3.05 -17.97 -46.93
N GLY A 371 -4.37 -17.87 -46.81
CA GLY A 371 -5.11 -18.23 -45.60
C GLY A 371 -5.64 -17.01 -44.83
N GLU A 372 -6.49 -17.24 -43.89
CA GLU A 372 -7.05 -16.18 -43.04
C GLU A 372 -6.05 -15.83 -41.92
N LEU A 373 -5.63 -14.56 -41.88
CA LEU A 373 -4.78 -14.08 -40.79
C LEU A 373 -5.61 -13.77 -39.56
N VAL A 374 -5.25 -14.36 -38.44
CA VAL A 374 -5.97 -14.24 -37.19
C VAL A 374 -5.02 -13.84 -36.05
N TRP A 375 -5.49 -12.99 -35.12
CA TRP A 375 -4.78 -12.72 -33.89
C TRP A 375 -4.72 -13.98 -33.01
N ASN A 376 -3.58 -14.20 -32.38
CA ASN A 376 -3.35 -15.31 -31.48
C ASN A 376 -2.50 -14.80 -30.29
N VAL A 377 -3.12 -14.03 -29.41
CA VAL A 377 -2.44 -13.37 -28.30
C VAL A 377 -3.13 -13.79 -26.99
N GLN A 378 -2.32 -14.09 -25.98
CA GLN A 378 -2.77 -14.38 -24.64
C GLN A 378 -2.23 -13.30 -23.68
N PHE A 379 -3.11 -12.78 -22.85
CA PHE A 379 -2.76 -11.85 -21.79
C PHE A 379 -2.80 -12.55 -20.44
N SER A 380 -1.71 -12.50 -19.66
CA SER A 380 -1.77 -12.73 -18.23
C SER A 380 -2.22 -11.45 -17.55
N VAL A 381 -3.29 -11.53 -16.77
CA VAL A 381 -4.00 -10.35 -16.26
C VAL A 381 -4.17 -10.41 -14.75
N LYS A 382 -4.31 -9.26 -14.15
CA LYS A 382 -4.61 -9.07 -12.71
C LYS A 382 -5.57 -7.90 -12.51
N ASP A 383 -6.36 -8.00 -11.47
CA ASP A 383 -7.18 -6.93 -10.92
C ASP A 383 -7.09 -6.91 -9.38
N ALA A 384 -7.91 -6.09 -8.70
CA ALA A 384 -7.87 -6.00 -7.24
C ALA A 384 -8.22 -7.32 -6.55
N SER A 385 -9.07 -8.13 -7.15
CA SER A 385 -9.50 -9.41 -6.58
C SER A 385 -8.40 -10.47 -6.65
N SER A 386 -7.52 -10.39 -7.65
CA SER A 386 -6.51 -11.41 -7.95
C SER A 386 -5.12 -11.15 -7.32
N LEU A 387 -4.94 -10.07 -6.57
CA LEU A 387 -3.62 -9.70 -6.01
C LEU A 387 -3.09 -10.66 -4.94
N SER A 388 -3.98 -11.35 -4.23
CA SER A 388 -3.61 -12.35 -3.21
C SER A 388 -3.48 -13.77 -3.78
N SER A 389 -3.91 -13.99 -5.03
CA SER A 389 -3.85 -15.31 -5.65
C SER A 389 -2.53 -15.55 -6.36
N ALA A 390 -1.95 -16.73 -6.18
CA ALA A 390 -0.85 -17.23 -7.02
C ALA A 390 -1.30 -17.46 -8.47
N ASN A 391 -2.59 -17.41 -8.73
CA ASN A 391 -3.22 -17.68 -10.00
C ASN A 391 -3.06 -16.49 -10.95
N GLN A 392 -2.41 -16.72 -12.05
CA GLN A 392 -2.41 -15.78 -13.17
C GLN A 392 -3.63 -16.09 -14.03
N TYR A 393 -4.61 -15.20 -14.04
CA TYR A 393 -5.74 -15.30 -14.95
C TYR A 393 -5.31 -15.00 -16.38
N LYS A 394 -5.93 -15.69 -17.34
CA LYS A 394 -5.58 -15.59 -18.74
C LYS A 394 -6.79 -15.19 -19.57
N ILE A 395 -6.64 -14.12 -20.36
CA ILE A 395 -7.64 -13.65 -21.33
C ILE A 395 -7.01 -13.72 -22.71
N LEU A 396 -7.77 -14.21 -23.67
CA LEU A 396 -7.31 -14.48 -25.02
C LEU A 396 -7.82 -13.41 -26.00
N ASN A 397 -6.95 -12.96 -26.89
CA ASN A 397 -7.32 -12.17 -28.06
C ASN A 397 -7.14 -13.03 -29.31
N TYR A 398 -8.15 -13.84 -29.61
CA TYR A 398 -8.21 -14.63 -30.84
C TYR A 398 -9.24 -14.01 -31.76
N SER A 399 -8.83 -13.66 -32.98
CA SER A 399 -9.76 -13.10 -33.96
C SER A 399 -10.47 -14.14 -34.82
N GLN A 400 -10.25 -15.41 -34.56
CA GLN A 400 -11.02 -16.49 -35.16
C GLN A 400 -12.51 -16.34 -34.77
N ASP A 401 -13.39 -16.56 -35.72
CA ASP A 401 -14.85 -16.43 -35.55
C ASP A 401 -15.32 -15.03 -35.13
N GLY A 402 -14.56 -13.99 -35.49
CA GLY A 402 -14.89 -12.58 -35.27
C GLY A 402 -14.61 -12.05 -33.87
N LEU A 403 -14.13 -12.88 -32.95
CA LEU A 403 -13.74 -12.42 -31.62
C LEU A 403 -12.40 -11.66 -31.64
N GLY A 404 -12.31 -10.58 -30.87
CA GLY A 404 -11.05 -9.84 -30.69
C GLY A 404 -10.48 -9.16 -31.93
N ALA A 405 -11.15 -9.22 -33.06
CA ALA A 405 -10.66 -8.63 -34.33
C ALA A 405 -10.46 -7.12 -34.24
N ALA A 406 -11.22 -6.45 -33.38
CA ALA A 406 -11.12 -5.00 -33.19
C ALA A 406 -10.01 -4.56 -32.23
N PHE A 407 -9.45 -5.45 -31.41
CA PHE A 407 -8.57 -5.06 -30.33
C PHE A 407 -7.27 -4.38 -30.83
N PHE A 408 -6.51 -5.07 -31.66
CA PHE A 408 -5.34 -4.49 -32.33
C PHE A 408 -5.61 -4.01 -33.77
N GLY A 409 -6.86 -4.07 -34.20
CA GLY A 409 -7.27 -3.84 -35.57
C GLY A 409 -7.16 -5.09 -36.44
N LYS A 410 -7.26 -4.92 -37.77
CA LYS A 410 -7.20 -6.02 -38.74
C LYS A 410 -5.82 -6.71 -38.68
N ALA A 411 -5.83 -8.05 -38.58
CA ALA A 411 -4.59 -8.82 -38.64
C ALA A 411 -3.88 -8.69 -39.98
N SER A 412 -2.58 -8.42 -39.94
CA SER A 412 -1.69 -8.43 -41.10
C SER A 412 -0.51 -9.38 -40.85
N ASN A 413 0.18 -9.83 -41.90
CA ASN A 413 1.34 -10.69 -41.71
C ASN A 413 2.53 -9.87 -41.14
N LEU A 414 2.75 -9.96 -39.81
CA LEU A 414 3.78 -9.18 -39.12
C LEU A 414 5.23 -9.58 -39.49
N TYR A 415 5.44 -10.68 -40.23
CA TYR A 415 6.75 -11.01 -40.81
C TYR A 415 7.07 -10.20 -42.04
N SER A 416 6.06 -9.84 -42.81
CA SER A 416 6.24 -9.06 -44.05
C SER A 416 5.85 -7.58 -43.91
N ASP A 417 5.07 -7.22 -42.91
CA ASP A 417 4.62 -5.85 -42.61
C ASP A 417 5.34 -5.29 -41.37
N ALA A 418 6.52 -4.74 -41.60
CA ALA A 418 7.37 -4.18 -40.55
C ALA A 418 6.72 -2.98 -39.82
N ALA A 419 5.90 -2.19 -40.55
CA ALA A 419 5.21 -1.03 -39.94
C ALA A 419 4.12 -1.49 -38.99
N ALA A 420 3.32 -2.49 -39.37
CA ALA A 420 2.34 -3.10 -38.49
C ALA A 420 3.00 -3.80 -37.30
N ALA A 421 4.08 -4.53 -37.49
CA ALA A 421 4.84 -5.18 -36.44
C ALA A 421 5.30 -4.17 -35.39
N LYS A 422 5.94 -3.07 -35.79
CA LYS A 422 6.38 -1.99 -34.87
C LYS A 422 5.25 -1.31 -34.13
N ARG A 423 4.10 -1.10 -34.78
CA ARG A 423 2.90 -0.53 -34.16
C ARG A 423 2.38 -1.46 -33.07
N VAL A 424 2.22 -2.76 -33.36
CA VAL A 424 1.69 -3.75 -32.44
C VAL A 424 2.66 -3.97 -31.26
N GLU A 425 3.96 -4.02 -31.52
CA GLU A 425 4.99 -4.11 -30.48
C GLU A 425 4.89 -2.94 -29.50
N LYS A 426 4.74 -1.71 -30.00
CA LYS A 426 4.52 -0.52 -29.16
C LYS A 426 3.23 -0.62 -28.35
N GLN A 427 2.14 -1.11 -28.95
CA GLN A 427 0.88 -1.30 -28.27
C GLN A 427 1.00 -2.35 -27.16
N MET A 428 1.61 -3.50 -27.40
CA MET A 428 1.84 -4.55 -26.40
C MET A 428 2.74 -4.08 -25.26
N ALA A 429 3.82 -3.34 -25.57
CA ALA A 429 4.69 -2.75 -24.57
C ALA A 429 3.96 -1.70 -23.70
N ASN A 430 3.03 -0.96 -24.29
CA ASN A 430 2.21 -0.02 -23.53
C ASN A 430 1.23 -0.72 -22.58
N LEU A 431 0.67 -1.86 -22.95
CA LEU A 431 -0.28 -2.61 -22.11
C LEU A 431 0.34 -3.11 -20.81
N THR A 432 1.65 -3.39 -20.79
CA THR A 432 2.35 -3.91 -19.60
C THR A 432 2.87 -2.81 -18.67
N LYS A 433 2.62 -1.53 -18.96
CA LYS A 433 2.99 -0.42 -18.08
C LYS A 433 2.11 -0.41 -16.83
N PHE A 434 2.70 -0.04 -15.70
CA PHE A 434 2.09 -0.10 -14.37
C PHE A 434 0.72 0.60 -14.25
N ASN A 435 0.53 1.71 -14.93
CA ASN A 435 -0.69 2.53 -14.84
C ASN A 435 -1.66 2.32 -16.02
N VAL A 436 -1.42 1.32 -16.86
CA VAL A 436 -2.24 1.05 -18.05
C VAL A 436 -3.22 -0.07 -17.77
N TRP A 437 -4.49 0.22 -18.00
CA TRP A 437 -5.62 -0.67 -17.76
C TRP A 437 -6.39 -0.93 -19.04
N VAL A 438 -6.93 -2.12 -19.16
CA VAL A 438 -7.83 -2.53 -20.22
C VAL A 438 -9.24 -2.62 -19.63
N ASP A 439 -10.18 -1.86 -20.17
CA ASP A 439 -11.61 -2.05 -19.97
C ASP A 439 -12.11 -2.94 -21.11
N ALA A 440 -12.53 -4.15 -20.81
CA ALA A 440 -12.80 -5.14 -21.82
C ALA A 440 -14.18 -5.77 -21.66
N VAL A 441 -14.81 -6.05 -22.79
CA VAL A 441 -15.91 -7.01 -22.87
C VAL A 441 -15.29 -8.35 -23.28
N VAL A 442 -15.53 -9.36 -22.47
CA VAL A 442 -15.05 -10.72 -22.70
C VAL A 442 -16.22 -11.69 -22.91
N GLU A 443 -15.96 -12.70 -23.72
CA GLU A 443 -16.92 -13.78 -23.98
C GLU A 443 -16.35 -15.10 -23.49
N ARG A 444 -17.16 -15.84 -22.72
CA ARG A 444 -16.80 -17.18 -22.26
C ARG A 444 -17.18 -18.23 -23.31
N ARG A 445 -16.19 -18.99 -23.80
CA ARG A 445 -16.38 -20.14 -24.69
C ARG A 445 -15.47 -21.30 -24.26
N ASN A 446 -16.04 -22.48 -24.11
CA ASN A 446 -15.29 -23.70 -23.76
C ASN A 446 -14.36 -23.55 -22.54
N GLY A 447 -14.81 -22.81 -21.51
CA GLY A 447 -14.03 -22.58 -20.30
C GLY A 447 -12.93 -21.51 -20.40
N TRP A 448 -12.80 -20.83 -21.53
CA TRP A 448 -11.86 -19.75 -21.78
C TRP A 448 -12.58 -18.41 -21.94
N TYR A 449 -11.88 -17.32 -21.65
CA TYR A 449 -12.38 -15.96 -21.85
C TYR A 449 -11.64 -15.29 -22.99
N TYR A 450 -12.39 -14.79 -23.96
CA TYR A 450 -11.90 -14.13 -25.16
C TYR A 450 -12.33 -12.67 -25.17
N ILE A 451 -11.44 -11.76 -25.60
CA ILE A 451 -11.80 -10.37 -25.84
C ILE A 451 -12.87 -10.33 -26.94
N LYS A 452 -13.96 -9.57 -26.69
CA LYS A 452 -15.07 -9.36 -27.61
C LYS A 452 -15.18 -7.87 -27.89
N ASP A 453 -15.31 -7.44 -29.12
CA ASP A 453 -15.59 -6.05 -29.54
C ASP A 453 -14.80 -4.89 -28.85
N THR A 454 -13.86 -5.19 -27.97
CA THR A 454 -13.02 -4.21 -27.30
C THR A 454 -11.93 -3.74 -28.24
N LYS A 455 -11.76 -2.41 -28.34
CA LYS A 455 -10.79 -1.77 -29.25
C LYS A 455 -9.69 -1.08 -28.45
N MET A 456 -8.44 -1.31 -28.83
CA MET A 456 -7.32 -0.60 -28.25
C MET A 456 -7.28 0.83 -28.75
N ARG A 457 -7.04 1.79 -27.83
CA ARG A 457 -6.78 3.19 -28.18
C ARG A 457 -5.45 3.32 -28.90
N SER A 458 -5.42 4.13 -29.94
CA SER A 458 -4.22 4.42 -30.74
C SER A 458 -3.19 5.26 -29.98
#